data_ec9a4631048bead6b7bc1198d5231440
#
_entry.id   ec9a4631048bead6b7bc1198d5231440
#
_cell.length_a   1.000
_cell.length_b   1.000
_cell.length_c   1.000
_cell.angle_alpha   90.00
_cell.angle_beta   90.00
_cell.angle_gamma   90.00
#
_symmetry.space_group_name_H-M   'P 1'
#
loop_
_entity.id
_entity.type
_entity.pdbx_description
1 polymer ?
#
loop_
_entity_poly.entity_id
_entity_poly.type
_entity_poly.pdbx_seq_one_letter_code
_entity_poly.pdbx_strand_id
1 'polypeptide(L)'
;MLDRLAKIAFFAALLFTFYSAVIPPAHALQLVPWDKAEHFIAFYALTGLAAAAFPKRNLIIIALLLSGFGACIEFVQGLPMVHRDRDVWDWFADTIAIIAALSPMLLVWWRGIDRSAGGVQRTIANLDRLVDGQTAVRRAAHGRPSEEHR
;
A
#
# COMPACT_ATOMS: atom_id res chain seq x y z
N MET A 1 -14.50 -17.52 -2.76
CA MET A 1 -15.79 -16.95 -2.32
C MET A 1 -15.59 -15.59 -1.68
N LEU A 2 -14.68 -15.45 -0.73
CA LEU A 2 -14.33 -14.18 -0.06
C LEU A 2 -13.91 -13.07 -1.03
N ASP A 3 -13.09 -13.37 -2.05
CA ASP A 3 -12.65 -12.38 -3.05
C ASP A 3 -13.80 -11.79 -3.88
N ARG A 4 -14.84 -12.58 -4.15
CA ARG A 4 -16.02 -12.07 -4.89
C ARG A 4 -16.86 -11.16 -4.01
N LEU A 5 -17.05 -11.53 -2.75
CA LEU A 5 -17.77 -10.72 -1.77
C LEU A 5 -17.06 -9.39 -1.51
N ALA A 6 -15.73 -9.41 -1.34
CA ALA A 6 -14.95 -8.20 -1.17
C ALA A 6 -15.05 -7.25 -2.37
N LYS A 7 -15.04 -7.79 -3.61
CA LYS A 7 -15.24 -6.97 -4.82
C LYS A 7 -16.63 -6.39 -4.90
N ILE A 8 -17.66 -7.18 -4.59
CA ILE A 8 -19.05 -6.68 -4.58
C ILE A 8 -19.20 -5.57 -3.54
N ALA A 9 -18.68 -5.78 -2.32
CA ALA A 9 -18.69 -4.77 -1.26
C ALA A 9 -17.94 -3.50 -1.66
N PHE A 10 -16.77 -3.63 -2.28
CA PHE A 10 -15.99 -2.49 -2.77
C PHE A 10 -16.77 -1.68 -3.82
N PHE A 11 -17.30 -2.32 -4.86
CA PHE A 11 -18.02 -1.58 -5.89
C PHE A 11 -19.35 -1.01 -5.40
N ALA A 12 -20.04 -1.70 -4.50
CA ALA A 12 -21.24 -1.18 -3.84
C ALA A 12 -20.94 0.06 -3.00
N ALA A 13 -19.87 0.02 -2.20
CA ALA A 13 -19.41 1.15 -1.41
C ALA A 13 -18.95 2.34 -2.29
N LEU A 14 -18.23 2.05 -3.39
CA LEU A 14 -17.79 3.07 -4.34
C LEU A 14 -18.98 3.80 -5.00
N LEU A 15 -19.99 3.04 -5.45
CA LEU A 15 -21.20 3.62 -6.01
C LEU A 15 -21.99 4.39 -4.96
N PHE A 16 -22.10 3.88 -3.75
CA PHE A 16 -22.76 4.55 -2.64
C PHE A 16 -22.07 5.88 -2.29
N THR A 17 -20.75 5.89 -2.19
CA THR A 17 -19.95 7.11 -1.93
C THR A 17 -20.18 8.13 -3.03
N PHE A 18 -20.10 7.75 -4.30
CA PHE A 18 -20.37 8.65 -5.41
C PHE A 18 -21.80 9.20 -5.36
N TYR A 19 -22.78 8.33 -5.18
CA TYR A 19 -24.18 8.72 -5.08
C TYR A 19 -24.41 9.74 -3.95
N SER A 20 -23.92 9.45 -2.74
CA SER A 20 -24.03 10.33 -1.57
C SER A 20 -23.35 11.69 -1.79
N ALA A 21 -22.24 11.71 -2.53
CA ALA A 21 -21.51 12.93 -2.84
C ALA A 21 -22.23 13.84 -3.84
N VAL A 22 -23.05 13.29 -4.75
CA VAL A 22 -23.69 14.07 -5.82
C VAL A 22 -25.16 14.43 -5.54
N ILE A 23 -25.81 13.79 -4.57
CA ILE A 23 -27.19 14.18 -4.18
C ILE A 23 -27.17 15.51 -3.41
N PRO A 24 -28.24 16.32 -3.54
CA PRO A 24 -28.36 17.56 -2.78
C PRO A 24 -28.23 17.35 -1.27
N PRO A 25 -27.60 18.28 -0.51
CA PRO A 25 -27.37 18.14 0.92
C PRO A 25 -28.61 17.85 1.76
N ALA A 26 -29.77 18.39 1.31
CA ALA A 26 -31.07 18.15 1.96
C ALA A 26 -31.53 16.69 1.97
N HIS A 27 -30.96 15.85 1.10
CA HIS A 27 -31.31 14.43 0.94
C HIS A 27 -30.13 13.51 1.25
N ALA A 28 -28.95 14.06 1.53
CA ALA A 28 -27.77 13.31 1.89
C ALA A 28 -27.89 12.74 3.31
N LEU A 29 -27.47 11.49 3.49
CA LEU A 29 -27.28 10.91 4.81
C LEU A 29 -26.06 11.58 5.45
N GLN A 30 -26.27 12.49 6.38
CA GLN A 30 -25.20 13.06 7.18
C GLN A 30 -24.92 12.13 8.36
N LEU A 31 -23.84 11.37 8.27
CA LEU A 31 -23.40 10.46 9.34
C LEU A 31 -22.65 11.22 10.44
N VAL A 32 -21.98 12.30 10.06
CA VAL A 32 -21.20 13.16 10.96
C VAL A 32 -21.47 14.63 10.60
N PRO A 33 -21.55 15.54 11.58
CA PRO A 33 -21.82 16.97 11.32
C PRO A 33 -20.68 17.71 10.61
N TRP A 34 -19.60 17.03 10.26
CA TRP A 34 -18.41 17.58 9.61
C TRP A 34 -18.12 16.86 8.30
N ASP A 35 -18.32 17.52 7.18
CA ASP A 35 -18.22 16.97 5.81
C ASP A 35 -16.87 16.28 5.56
N LYS A 36 -15.77 16.92 5.94
CA LYS A 36 -14.41 16.33 5.78
C LYS A 36 -14.22 15.02 6.55
N ALA A 37 -14.94 14.83 7.65
CA ALA A 37 -14.91 13.55 8.37
C ALA A 37 -15.69 12.46 7.62
N GLU A 38 -16.79 12.84 6.94
CA GLU A 38 -17.53 11.90 6.09
C GLU A 38 -16.66 11.42 4.92
N HIS A 39 -15.98 12.33 4.22
CA HIS A 39 -15.01 12.03 3.18
C HIS A 39 -13.90 11.11 3.71
N PHE A 40 -13.28 11.47 4.82
CA PHE A 40 -12.23 10.66 5.43
C PHE A 40 -12.69 9.25 5.75
N ILE A 41 -13.84 9.08 6.40
CA ILE A 41 -14.38 7.75 6.78
C ILE A 41 -14.71 6.93 5.52
N ALA A 42 -15.34 7.53 4.51
CA ALA A 42 -15.69 6.88 3.27
C ALA A 42 -14.45 6.37 2.54
N PHE A 43 -13.42 7.21 2.35
CA PHE A 43 -12.21 6.84 1.64
C PHE A 43 -11.31 5.90 2.43
N TYR A 44 -11.31 5.99 3.76
CA TYR A 44 -10.65 5.01 4.61
C TYR A 44 -11.26 3.61 4.45
N ALA A 45 -12.59 3.51 4.50
CA ALA A 45 -13.32 2.26 4.29
C ALA A 45 -13.16 1.72 2.86
N LEU A 46 -13.28 2.58 1.83
CA LEU A 46 -13.06 2.20 0.43
C LEU A 46 -11.66 1.64 0.20
N THR A 47 -10.65 2.25 0.82
CA THR A 47 -9.27 1.78 0.70
C THR A 47 -9.06 0.41 1.32
N GLY A 48 -9.62 0.17 2.51
CA GLY A 48 -9.61 -1.15 3.15
C GLY A 48 -10.31 -2.22 2.30
N LEU A 49 -11.48 -1.89 1.76
CA LEU A 49 -12.21 -2.78 0.85
C LEU A 49 -11.46 -3.03 -0.46
N ALA A 50 -10.83 -2.01 -1.05
CA ALA A 50 -10.01 -2.17 -2.25
C ALA A 50 -8.81 -3.09 -2.02
N ALA A 51 -8.10 -2.92 -0.89
CA ALA A 51 -6.98 -3.78 -0.52
C ALA A 51 -7.43 -5.24 -0.31
N ALA A 52 -8.58 -5.47 0.30
CA ALA A 52 -9.16 -6.80 0.48
C ALA A 52 -9.67 -7.40 -0.85
N ALA A 53 -10.27 -6.59 -1.72
CA ALA A 53 -10.80 -7.02 -3.01
C ALA A 53 -9.70 -7.34 -4.05
N PHE A 54 -8.55 -6.65 -3.95
CA PHE A 54 -7.46 -6.74 -4.90
C PHE A 54 -6.09 -6.99 -4.24
N PRO A 55 -5.92 -8.07 -3.47
CA PRO A 55 -4.73 -8.30 -2.63
C PRO A 55 -3.42 -8.45 -3.43
N LYS A 56 -3.51 -8.72 -4.75
CA LYS A 56 -2.36 -8.88 -5.65
C LYS A 56 -2.00 -7.58 -6.39
N ARG A 57 -2.75 -6.50 -6.20
CA ARG A 57 -2.49 -5.23 -6.88
C ARG A 57 -1.51 -4.38 -6.07
N ASN A 58 -0.75 -3.58 -6.80
CA ASN A 58 0.15 -2.62 -6.19
C ASN A 58 -0.67 -1.58 -5.40
N LEU A 59 -0.30 -1.37 -4.12
CA LEU A 59 -0.98 -0.44 -3.22
C LEU A 59 -0.91 1.01 -3.73
N ILE A 60 0.16 1.38 -4.44
CA ILE A 60 0.30 2.71 -5.05
C ILE A 60 -0.75 2.91 -6.14
N ILE A 61 -1.02 1.88 -6.96
CA ILE A 61 -2.05 1.95 -8.00
C ILE A 61 -3.43 2.10 -7.36
N ILE A 62 -3.72 1.37 -6.27
CA ILE A 62 -4.97 1.51 -5.51
C ILE A 62 -5.10 2.95 -4.98
N ALA A 63 -4.04 3.49 -4.37
CA ALA A 63 -4.02 4.85 -3.86
C ALA A 63 -4.29 5.90 -4.95
N LEU A 64 -3.61 5.78 -6.09
CA LEU A 64 -3.78 6.73 -7.21
C LEU A 64 -5.19 6.67 -7.81
N LEU A 65 -5.77 5.47 -7.96
CA LEU A 65 -7.13 5.30 -8.51
C LEU A 65 -8.17 5.88 -7.56
N LEU A 66 -8.04 5.65 -6.25
CA LEU A 66 -8.97 6.19 -5.26
C LEU A 66 -8.81 7.71 -5.10
N SER A 67 -7.58 8.23 -5.07
CA SER A 67 -7.36 9.69 -5.05
C SER A 67 -7.89 10.37 -6.32
N GLY A 68 -7.73 9.73 -7.48
CA GLY A 68 -8.34 10.18 -8.74
C GLY A 68 -9.87 10.14 -8.70
N PHE A 69 -10.45 9.15 -8.02
CA PHE A 69 -11.89 9.07 -7.80
C PHE A 69 -12.39 10.22 -6.91
N GLY A 70 -11.67 10.56 -5.82
CA GLY A 70 -11.95 11.74 -4.99
C GLY A 70 -11.92 13.04 -5.82
N ALA A 71 -10.86 13.22 -6.62
CA ALA A 71 -10.78 14.38 -7.52
C ALA A 71 -11.93 14.43 -8.54
N CYS A 72 -12.41 13.28 -9.01
CA CYS A 72 -13.58 13.20 -9.89
C CYS A 72 -14.86 13.61 -9.16
N ILE A 73 -15.04 13.24 -7.91
CA ILE A 73 -16.17 13.68 -7.06
C ILE A 73 -16.15 15.19 -6.96
N GLU A 74 -15.02 15.80 -6.59
CA GLU A 74 -14.87 17.26 -6.48
C GLU A 74 -15.18 17.97 -7.79
N PHE A 75 -14.74 17.42 -8.90
CA PHE A 75 -15.05 17.96 -10.22
C PHE A 75 -16.56 17.95 -10.50
N VAL A 76 -17.24 16.83 -10.19
CA VAL A 76 -18.68 16.68 -10.41
C VAL A 76 -19.47 17.60 -9.47
N GLN A 77 -19.08 17.74 -8.22
CA GLN A 77 -19.70 18.66 -7.26
C GLN A 77 -19.61 20.13 -7.70
N GLY A 78 -18.52 20.50 -8.36
CA GLY A 78 -18.35 21.84 -8.94
C GLY A 78 -19.24 22.14 -10.17
N LEU A 79 -20.01 21.17 -10.66
CA LEU A 79 -20.93 21.39 -11.77
C LEU A 79 -22.20 22.13 -11.31
N PRO A 80 -22.67 23.14 -12.06
CA PRO A 80 -23.86 23.95 -11.66
C PRO A 80 -25.12 23.15 -11.42
N MET A 81 -25.23 21.94 -12.00
CA MET A 81 -26.38 21.06 -11.89
C MET A 81 -26.45 20.28 -10.58
N VAL A 82 -25.32 20.14 -9.87
CA VAL A 82 -25.22 19.29 -8.67
C VAL A 82 -25.60 20.06 -7.39
N HIS A 83 -25.56 21.41 -7.43
CA HIS A 83 -25.90 22.28 -6.30
C HIS A 83 -25.14 21.94 -5.01
N ARG A 84 -23.87 21.60 -5.14
CA ARG A 84 -22.92 21.36 -4.05
C ARG A 84 -21.75 22.34 -4.15
N ASP A 85 -21.16 22.67 -3.01
CA ASP A 85 -19.95 23.47 -2.97
C ASP A 85 -18.74 22.56 -3.17
N ARG A 86 -17.91 22.90 -4.15
CA ARG A 86 -16.62 22.26 -4.37
C ARG A 86 -15.62 22.73 -3.32
N ASP A 87 -15.05 21.82 -2.56
CA ASP A 87 -13.98 22.13 -1.59
C ASP A 87 -12.76 21.21 -1.82
N VAL A 88 -11.68 21.77 -2.33
CA VAL A 88 -10.41 21.05 -2.57
C VAL A 88 -9.90 20.38 -1.29
N TRP A 89 -10.25 20.88 -0.11
CA TRP A 89 -9.87 20.27 1.16
C TRP A 89 -10.53 18.91 1.39
N ASP A 90 -11.65 18.62 0.75
CA ASP A 90 -12.29 17.31 0.81
C ASP A 90 -11.47 16.27 0.05
N TRP A 91 -10.93 16.62 -1.10
CA TRP A 91 -9.95 15.77 -1.80
C TRP A 91 -8.67 15.53 -0.99
N PHE A 92 -8.18 16.54 -0.24
CA PHE A 92 -7.08 16.33 0.68
C PHE A 92 -7.45 15.36 1.81
N ALA A 93 -8.65 15.46 2.39
CA ALA A 93 -9.15 14.53 3.40
C ALA A 93 -9.22 13.10 2.87
N ASP A 94 -9.73 12.90 1.64
CA ASP A 94 -9.75 11.62 0.94
C ASP A 94 -8.35 11.02 0.79
N THR A 95 -7.41 11.83 0.31
CA THR A 95 -6.02 11.39 0.08
C THR A 95 -5.32 11.03 1.38
N ILE A 96 -5.52 11.79 2.44
CA ILE A 96 -4.98 11.48 3.77
C ILE A 96 -5.60 10.19 4.32
N ALA A 97 -6.90 9.97 4.13
CA ALA A 97 -7.58 8.75 4.53
C ALA A 97 -7.03 7.50 3.82
N ILE A 98 -6.77 7.63 2.51
CA ILE A 98 -6.15 6.56 1.71
C ILE A 98 -4.76 6.20 2.26
N ILE A 99 -3.92 7.20 2.51
CA ILE A 99 -2.57 7.00 3.06
C ILE A 99 -2.66 6.37 4.45
N ALA A 100 -3.55 6.85 5.31
CA ALA A 100 -3.76 6.31 6.65
C ALA A 100 -4.19 4.85 6.62
N ALA A 101 -5.11 4.47 5.73
CA ALA A 101 -5.59 3.10 5.59
C ALA A 101 -4.52 2.15 5.03
N LEU A 102 -3.63 2.62 4.14
CA LEU A 102 -2.55 1.81 3.56
C LEU A 102 -1.30 1.77 4.44
N SER A 103 -1.13 2.69 5.38
CA SER A 103 0.10 2.82 6.18
C SER A 103 0.53 1.54 6.90
N PRO A 104 -0.35 0.72 7.51
CA PRO A 104 0.05 -0.54 8.14
C PRO A 104 0.62 -1.55 7.13
N MET A 105 0.02 -1.62 5.93
CA MET A 105 0.45 -2.53 4.86
C MET A 105 1.81 -2.10 4.28
N LEU A 106 2.00 -0.79 4.07
CA LEU A 106 3.26 -0.22 3.61
C LEU A 106 4.38 -0.46 4.64
N LEU A 107 4.08 -0.34 5.93
CA LEU A 107 5.03 -0.60 7.00
C LEU A 107 5.48 -2.07 7.05
N VAL A 108 4.56 -3.01 6.89
CA VAL A 108 4.88 -4.45 6.81
C VAL A 108 5.71 -4.77 5.58
N TRP A 109 5.36 -4.18 4.44
CA TRP A 109 6.10 -4.34 3.19
C TRP A 109 7.53 -3.80 3.30
N TRP A 110 7.71 -2.60 3.85
CA TRP A 110 9.01 -1.98 4.08
C TRP A 110 9.89 -2.81 5.02
N ARG A 111 9.35 -3.28 6.15
CA ARG A 111 10.04 -4.19 7.07
C ARG A 111 10.40 -5.54 6.43
N GLY A 112 9.62 -6.00 5.47
CA GLY A 112 9.91 -7.21 4.69
C GLY A 112 11.13 -7.04 3.78
N ILE A 113 11.31 -5.87 3.18
CA ILE A 113 12.48 -5.53 2.35
C ILE A 113 13.75 -5.51 3.20
N ASP A 114 13.73 -4.87 4.38
CA ASP A 114 14.88 -4.82 5.28
C ASP A 114 15.32 -6.22 5.73
N ARG A 115 14.38 -7.11 6.01
CA ARG A 115 14.69 -8.50 6.39
C ARG A 115 15.31 -9.30 5.25
N SER A 116 14.84 -9.13 4.02
CA SER A 116 15.41 -9.80 2.85
C SER A 116 16.80 -9.27 2.51
N ALA A 117 17.03 -7.98 2.61
CA ALA A 117 18.35 -7.39 2.44
C ALA A 117 19.36 -7.91 3.48
N GLY A 118 18.97 -7.97 4.76
CA GLY A 118 19.79 -8.54 5.82
C GLY A 118 20.08 -10.04 5.63
N GLY A 119 19.14 -10.80 5.06
CA GLY A 119 19.33 -12.20 4.71
C GLY A 119 20.39 -12.39 3.64
N VAL A 120 20.32 -11.61 2.56
CA VAL A 120 21.31 -11.64 1.46
C VAL A 120 22.70 -11.30 1.97
N GLN A 121 22.83 -10.26 2.80
CA GLN A 121 24.10 -9.83 3.37
C GLN A 121 24.75 -10.95 4.22
N ARG A 122 23.97 -11.65 5.04
CA ARG A 122 24.44 -12.80 5.83
C ARG A 122 24.88 -13.97 4.95
N THR A 123 24.18 -14.23 3.86
CA THR A 123 24.55 -15.28 2.91
C THR A 123 25.88 -14.97 2.23
N ILE A 124 26.08 -13.74 1.77
CA ILE A 124 27.34 -13.29 1.18
C ILE A 124 28.50 -13.46 2.19
N ALA A 125 28.34 -12.95 3.42
CA ALA A 125 29.36 -13.07 4.46
C ALA A 125 29.71 -14.54 4.80
N ASN A 126 28.77 -15.46 4.73
CA ASN A 126 29.02 -16.88 4.94
C ASN A 126 29.79 -17.49 3.75
N LEU A 127 29.45 -17.10 2.51
CA LEU A 127 30.19 -17.55 1.32
C LEU A 127 31.65 -17.07 1.35
N ASP A 128 31.90 -15.83 1.71
CA ASP A 128 33.25 -15.28 1.86
C ASP A 128 34.07 -16.09 2.87
N ARG A 129 33.50 -16.43 4.03
CA ARG A 129 34.16 -17.27 5.04
C ARG A 129 34.50 -18.67 4.53
N LEU A 130 33.62 -19.27 3.71
CA LEU A 130 33.87 -20.60 3.12
C LEU A 130 35.02 -20.56 2.09
N VAL A 131 35.06 -19.49 1.28
CA VAL A 131 36.14 -19.28 0.30
C VAL A 131 37.46 -19.06 1.01
N ASP A 132 37.50 -18.23 2.05
CA ASP A 132 38.72 -17.99 2.83
C ASP A 132 39.19 -19.25 3.53
N GLY A 133 38.29 -20.06 4.10
CA GLY A 133 38.61 -21.35 4.69
C GLY A 133 39.21 -22.33 3.68
N GLN A 134 38.66 -22.41 2.47
CA GLN A 134 39.19 -23.27 1.40
C GLN A 134 40.57 -22.81 0.91
N THR A 135 40.80 -21.49 0.81
CA THR A 135 42.09 -20.94 0.41
C THR A 135 43.18 -21.20 1.48
N ALA A 136 42.82 -21.13 2.76
CA ALA A 136 43.72 -21.45 3.87
C ALA A 136 44.10 -22.92 3.86
N VAL A 137 43.15 -23.86 3.66
CA VAL A 137 43.41 -25.29 3.56
C VAL A 137 44.31 -25.60 2.35
N ARG A 138 44.09 -24.99 1.20
CA ARG A 138 44.94 -25.15 0.00
C ARG A 138 46.36 -24.68 0.24
N ARG A 139 46.55 -23.54 0.90
CA ARG A 139 47.89 -23.04 1.24
C ARG A 139 48.61 -23.99 2.21
N ALA A 140 47.92 -24.53 3.21
CA ALA A 140 48.49 -25.51 4.14
C ALA A 140 48.87 -26.81 3.47
N ALA A 141 48.11 -27.27 2.46
CA ALA A 141 48.40 -28.49 1.70
C ALA A 141 49.62 -28.33 0.78
N HIS A 142 49.85 -27.15 0.21
CA HIS A 142 51.00 -26.89 -0.67
C HIS A 142 52.28 -26.44 0.07
N GLY A 143 52.18 -26.11 1.35
CA GLY A 143 53.31 -25.63 2.16
C GLY A 143 54.05 -26.70 2.94
N ARG A 144 53.81 -28.01 2.71
CA ARG A 144 54.66 -29.05 3.34
C ARG A 144 55.97 -29.20 2.55
N PRO A 145 57.10 -28.95 3.17
CA PRO A 145 58.40 -29.26 2.57
C PRO A 145 58.46 -30.78 2.38
N SER A 146 58.86 -31.22 1.19
CA SER A 146 59.28 -32.60 0.95
C SER A 146 60.44 -32.91 1.92
N GLU A 147 60.16 -33.71 2.97
CA GLU A 147 61.26 -34.29 3.76
C GLU A 147 62.05 -35.21 2.85
N GLU A 148 63.17 -34.69 2.41
CA GLU A 148 64.18 -35.37 1.62
C GLU A 148 64.85 -36.46 2.48
N HIS A 149 64.70 -37.71 2.05
CA HIS A 149 65.41 -38.85 2.61
C HIS A 149 66.93 -38.63 2.59
N ARG A 150 67.52 -38.67 3.74
CA ARG A 150 68.94 -39.07 3.92
C ARG A 150 69.01 -40.33 4.73
#